data_cf58b97e2f9126997cf157c4ba43f7d3
#
_entry.id   cf58b97e2f9126997cf157c4ba43f7d3
#
_cell.length_a   1.000
_cell.length_b   1.000
_cell.length_c   1.000
_cell.angle_alpha   90.00
_cell.angle_beta   90.00
_cell.angle_gamma   90.00
#
_symmetry.space_group_name_H-M   'P 1'
#
loop_
_entity.id
_entity.type
_entity.pdbx_description
1 polymer ?
#
loop_
_entity_poly.entity_id
_entity_poly.type
_entity_poly.pdbx_seq_one_letter_code
_entity_poly.pdbx_strand_id
1 'polypeptide(L)'
;MQLRFDSKSAESYRQFLKVRRLPQYTFRGRAAVFPDRYAAQICGQPAVAVRSVRYDPMATLFDYQRDISRTAIEKQKYAVFADCGLGKTLILLEFAKHAAGVTGGKILIVAPLMVVRQTIEEALRWYGQDFSIGAVRAADLSYWLQSESSLDSQIGVTNYEAIREGLPQGNLAGLILDESSMLKSHYGAWGTRLIELGQGLDWKLCATGTPAPNDRIEFANHAVFLDRAKTVNEFLASYFINRGETQNRWELKPHALHPFYRSLADWSIFLTNPATYGWRDNVGTMPPIRTHIDHVDLTPEQRSAAQQLTGTLITAQVGGIGQRGKLSQIAKGKGGIPTNKPAFIKSLVDSWPNESTIIWCHYNDEQATMERVFPDAVSVSGSTKESERQKAVDDFRSGRAKVLITKPKILGFGLNLQICTRQIFSGIKDSYEEFYQAVKRSNRVGSTKPLDVHIPVTELEVPFVENVLRKADRVEADTREQETIFREMSR
;
A
#
# COMPACT_ATOMS: atom_id res chain seq x y z
N MET A 1 -28.38 -9.66 -9.09
CA MET A 1 -29.54 -10.57 -9.13
C MET A 1 -30.56 -10.19 -8.07
N GLN A 2 -31.85 -10.34 -8.35
CA GLN A 2 -32.93 -10.18 -7.37
C GLN A 2 -33.70 -11.50 -7.23
N LEU A 3 -33.84 -12.00 -6.00
CA LEU A 3 -34.57 -13.23 -5.67
C LEU A 3 -35.74 -12.88 -4.76
N ARG A 4 -36.95 -13.26 -5.15
CA ARG A 4 -38.17 -13.14 -4.29
C ARG A 4 -38.36 -14.38 -3.48
N PHE A 5 -38.75 -14.23 -2.23
CA PHE A 5 -39.04 -15.32 -1.32
C PHE A 5 -40.54 -15.53 -1.15
N ASP A 6 -40.93 -16.76 -1.25
CA ASP A 6 -42.25 -17.20 -0.87
C ASP A 6 -42.23 -17.75 0.56
N SER A 7 -42.98 -17.12 1.46
CA SER A 7 -43.04 -17.49 2.88
C SER A 7 -43.69 -18.88 3.13
N LYS A 8 -44.33 -19.46 2.11
CA LYS A 8 -44.98 -20.79 2.20
C LYS A 8 -44.12 -21.91 1.60
N SER A 9 -42.99 -21.57 0.96
CA SER A 9 -42.13 -22.54 0.28
C SER A 9 -40.92 -22.89 1.13
N ALA A 10 -40.71 -24.17 1.43
CA ALA A 10 -39.54 -24.68 2.12
C ALA A 10 -38.26 -24.46 1.28
N GLU A 11 -38.33 -24.53 -0.05
CA GLU A 11 -37.24 -24.25 -0.96
C GLU A 11 -36.82 -22.78 -0.89
N SER A 12 -37.80 -21.87 -0.91
CA SER A 12 -37.59 -20.45 -0.79
C SER A 12 -36.95 -20.07 0.56
N TYR A 13 -37.32 -20.76 1.64
CA TYR A 13 -36.70 -20.59 2.94
C TYR A 13 -35.23 -21.06 2.95
N ARG A 14 -34.93 -22.20 2.30
CA ARG A 14 -33.53 -22.66 2.14
C ARG A 14 -32.70 -21.63 1.36
N GLN A 15 -33.25 -21.08 0.28
CA GLN A 15 -32.59 -20.02 -0.50
C GLN A 15 -32.38 -18.76 0.35
N PHE A 16 -33.35 -18.36 1.16
CA PHE A 16 -33.23 -17.28 2.11
C PHE A 16 -32.05 -17.49 3.09
N LEU A 17 -31.93 -18.70 3.65
CA LEU A 17 -30.81 -19.05 4.54
C LEU A 17 -29.47 -19.02 3.83
N LYS A 18 -29.40 -19.47 2.56
CA LYS A 18 -28.19 -19.36 1.74
C LYS A 18 -27.82 -17.91 1.48
N VAL A 19 -28.79 -17.04 1.12
CA VAL A 19 -28.54 -15.61 0.90
C VAL A 19 -27.98 -14.94 2.15
N ARG A 20 -28.47 -15.26 3.34
CA ARG A 20 -27.96 -14.73 4.61
C ARG A 20 -26.50 -15.10 4.90
N ARG A 21 -25.97 -16.12 4.24
CA ARG A 21 -24.55 -16.52 4.35
C ARG A 21 -23.66 -15.85 3.31
N LEU A 22 -24.23 -15.12 2.35
CA LEU A 22 -23.45 -14.39 1.35
C LEU A 22 -22.68 -13.23 2.01
N PRO A 23 -21.50 -12.93 1.53
CA PRO A 23 -20.72 -11.77 2.00
C PRO A 23 -21.41 -10.43 1.72
N GLN A 24 -22.24 -10.36 0.66
CA GLN A 24 -22.91 -9.14 0.23
C GLN A 24 -24.34 -9.41 -0.23
N TYR A 25 -25.32 -8.83 0.47
CA TYR A 25 -26.74 -8.88 0.10
C TYR A 25 -27.52 -7.75 0.77
N THR A 26 -28.70 -7.45 0.24
CA THR A 26 -29.65 -6.51 0.84
C THR A 26 -31.06 -7.08 0.73
N PHE A 27 -31.84 -7.03 1.80
CA PHE A 27 -33.27 -7.37 1.74
C PHE A 27 -34.12 -6.13 1.43
N ARG A 28 -35.06 -6.28 0.49
CA ARG A 28 -36.10 -5.31 0.16
C ARG A 28 -37.45 -5.99 0.26
N GLY A 29 -38.12 -5.87 1.41
CA GLY A 29 -39.33 -6.60 1.71
C GLY A 29 -39.12 -8.11 1.64
N ARG A 30 -39.86 -8.81 0.76
CA ARG A 30 -39.72 -10.25 0.54
C ARG A 30 -38.74 -10.60 -0.58
N ALA A 31 -37.85 -9.70 -0.95
CA ALA A 31 -36.83 -9.97 -1.95
C ALA A 31 -35.44 -9.70 -1.41
N ALA A 32 -34.47 -10.51 -1.85
CA ALA A 32 -33.04 -10.23 -1.66
C ALA A 32 -32.43 -9.72 -2.96
N VAL A 33 -31.56 -8.74 -2.85
CA VAL A 33 -30.70 -8.26 -3.92
C VAL A 33 -29.26 -8.59 -3.56
N PHE A 34 -28.56 -9.28 -4.45
CA PHE A 34 -27.16 -9.66 -4.28
C PHE A 34 -26.44 -9.71 -5.62
N PRO A 35 -25.10 -9.60 -5.64
CA PRO A 35 -24.30 -9.65 -6.87
C PRO A 35 -24.51 -10.95 -7.65
N ASP A 36 -24.53 -10.86 -8.99
CA ASP A 36 -24.81 -11.97 -9.89
C ASP A 36 -23.79 -13.13 -9.74
N ARG A 37 -22.57 -12.84 -9.31
CA ARG A 37 -21.54 -13.86 -9.02
C ARG A 37 -21.95 -14.90 -7.97
N TYR A 38 -22.91 -14.58 -7.10
CA TYR A 38 -23.44 -15.52 -6.10
C TYR A 38 -24.67 -16.31 -6.59
N ALA A 39 -25.14 -16.04 -7.80
CA ALA A 39 -26.34 -16.68 -8.34
C ALA A 39 -26.23 -18.21 -8.35
N ALA A 40 -25.09 -18.75 -8.75
CA ALA A 40 -24.83 -20.18 -8.80
C ALA A 40 -24.93 -20.85 -7.40
N GLN A 41 -24.45 -20.19 -6.36
CA GLN A 41 -24.49 -20.69 -4.98
C GLN A 41 -25.92 -20.75 -4.42
N ILE A 42 -26.79 -19.85 -4.86
CA ILE A 42 -28.16 -19.73 -4.35
C ILE A 42 -29.13 -20.59 -5.17
N CYS A 43 -29.05 -20.51 -6.50
CA CYS A 43 -30.03 -21.13 -7.41
C CYS A 43 -29.63 -22.55 -7.87
N GLY A 44 -28.45 -23.04 -7.47
CA GLY A 44 -28.01 -24.40 -7.84
C GLY A 44 -27.66 -24.56 -9.32
N GLN A 45 -27.57 -23.49 -10.08
CA GLN A 45 -27.02 -23.58 -11.43
C GLN A 45 -25.52 -23.89 -11.34
N PRO A 46 -25.00 -24.75 -12.23
CA PRO A 46 -23.55 -24.97 -12.25
C PRO A 46 -22.86 -23.63 -12.38
N ALA A 47 -21.87 -23.39 -11.50
CA ALA A 47 -20.97 -22.26 -11.70
C ALA A 47 -20.60 -22.27 -13.16
N VAL A 48 -20.71 -21.12 -13.85
CA VAL A 48 -20.12 -20.95 -15.18
C VAL A 48 -18.74 -21.52 -15.06
N ALA A 49 -18.47 -22.61 -15.79
CA ALA A 49 -17.22 -23.34 -15.67
C ALA A 49 -16.13 -22.28 -15.79
N VAL A 50 -15.45 -22.02 -14.69
CA VAL A 50 -14.24 -21.23 -14.71
C VAL A 50 -13.40 -21.96 -15.74
N ARG A 51 -13.15 -21.34 -16.91
CA ARG A 51 -12.29 -21.94 -17.92
C ARG A 51 -11.07 -22.38 -17.16
N SER A 52 -10.81 -23.68 -17.12
CA SER A 52 -9.62 -24.22 -16.46
C SER A 52 -8.44 -23.72 -17.27
N VAL A 53 -8.00 -22.54 -16.90
CA VAL A 53 -6.87 -21.88 -17.55
C VAL A 53 -5.64 -22.62 -17.07
N ARG A 54 -4.97 -23.32 -17.98
CA ARG A 54 -3.76 -24.05 -17.66
C ARG A 54 -2.69 -23.04 -17.25
N TYR A 55 -2.56 -22.84 -15.95
CA TYR A 55 -1.49 -22.03 -15.37
C TYR A 55 -0.29 -22.93 -15.08
N ASP A 56 0.84 -22.58 -15.67
CA ASP A 56 2.12 -23.24 -15.45
C ASP A 56 3.03 -22.29 -14.65
N PRO A 57 3.10 -22.46 -13.31
CA PRO A 57 3.89 -21.59 -12.45
C PRO A 57 5.39 -21.80 -12.65
N MET A 58 6.16 -20.73 -12.50
CA MET A 58 7.61 -20.82 -12.44
C MET A 58 8.04 -21.73 -11.28
N ALA A 59 8.98 -22.65 -11.54
CA ALA A 59 9.38 -23.69 -10.58
C ALA A 59 10.01 -23.14 -9.30
N THR A 60 10.60 -21.96 -9.34
CA THR A 60 11.32 -21.31 -8.23
C THR A 60 10.42 -20.51 -7.29
N LEU A 61 9.12 -20.40 -7.58
CA LEU A 61 8.18 -19.72 -6.69
C LEU A 61 8.04 -20.47 -5.37
N PHE A 62 7.92 -19.71 -4.28
CA PHE A 62 7.46 -20.26 -3.04
C PHE A 62 6.03 -20.80 -3.17
N ASP A 63 5.65 -21.75 -2.33
CA ASP A 63 4.34 -22.39 -2.36
C ASP A 63 3.19 -21.37 -2.28
N TYR A 64 3.26 -20.42 -1.34
CA TYR A 64 2.26 -19.35 -1.22
C TYR A 64 2.20 -18.45 -2.45
N GLN A 65 3.34 -18.12 -3.07
CA GLN A 65 3.36 -17.29 -4.27
C GLN A 65 2.66 -17.98 -5.44
N ARG A 66 2.95 -19.28 -5.63
CA ARG A 66 2.32 -20.11 -6.65
C ARG A 66 0.82 -20.20 -6.46
N ASP A 67 0.36 -20.44 -5.22
CA ASP A 67 -1.05 -20.64 -4.93
C ASP A 67 -1.84 -19.33 -5.01
N ILE A 68 -1.26 -18.21 -4.55
CA ILE A 68 -1.83 -16.87 -4.69
C ILE A 68 -1.91 -16.46 -6.17
N SER A 69 -0.85 -16.70 -6.95
CA SER A 69 -0.84 -16.42 -8.40
C SER A 69 -1.91 -17.22 -9.11
N ARG A 70 -2.07 -18.51 -8.79
CA ARG A 70 -3.14 -19.34 -9.34
C ARG A 70 -4.52 -18.76 -9.02
N THR A 71 -4.78 -18.43 -7.77
CA THR A 71 -6.06 -17.84 -7.34
C THR A 71 -6.33 -16.52 -8.04
N ALA A 72 -5.32 -15.64 -8.16
CA ALA A 72 -5.45 -14.36 -8.84
C ALA A 72 -5.79 -14.56 -10.33
N ILE A 73 -5.11 -15.49 -11.00
CA ILE A 73 -5.33 -15.85 -12.40
C ILE A 73 -6.74 -16.43 -12.61
N GLU A 74 -7.17 -17.35 -11.77
CA GLU A 74 -8.52 -17.94 -11.83
C GLU A 74 -9.63 -16.88 -11.63
N LYS A 75 -9.40 -15.94 -10.74
CA LYS A 75 -10.35 -14.85 -10.46
C LYS A 75 -10.26 -13.68 -11.44
N GLN A 76 -9.16 -13.53 -12.18
CA GLN A 76 -8.86 -12.45 -13.13
C GLN A 76 -8.86 -11.03 -12.53
N LYS A 77 -9.68 -10.78 -11.52
CA LYS A 77 -9.84 -9.50 -10.80
C LYS A 77 -9.60 -9.75 -9.33
N TYR A 78 -8.37 -9.46 -8.86
CA TYR A 78 -7.93 -9.86 -7.53
C TYR A 78 -7.03 -8.82 -6.87
N ALA A 79 -6.92 -8.87 -5.54
CA ALA A 79 -5.98 -8.05 -4.79
C ALA A 79 -5.07 -8.90 -3.89
N VAL A 80 -3.79 -8.56 -3.89
CA VAL A 80 -2.76 -9.18 -3.05
C VAL A 80 -2.28 -8.15 -2.03
N PHE A 81 -2.85 -8.19 -0.85
CA PHE A 81 -2.48 -7.35 0.27
C PHE A 81 -1.45 -8.10 1.12
N ALA A 82 -0.20 -8.03 0.69
CA ALA A 82 0.90 -8.76 1.32
C ALA A 82 1.95 -7.79 1.86
N ASP A 83 2.50 -8.11 3.03
CA ASP A 83 3.53 -7.28 3.67
C ASP A 83 4.79 -7.11 2.80
N CYS A 84 5.62 -6.15 3.16
CA CYS A 84 6.86 -5.89 2.45
C CYS A 84 7.82 -7.08 2.54
N GLY A 85 8.46 -7.43 1.41
CA GLY A 85 9.42 -8.55 1.37
C GLY A 85 8.81 -9.91 1.04
N LEU A 86 7.48 -10.05 0.92
CA LEU A 86 6.82 -11.31 0.57
C LEU A 86 6.77 -11.57 -0.95
N GLY A 87 7.60 -10.87 -1.75
CA GLY A 87 7.75 -11.15 -3.18
C GLY A 87 6.51 -10.89 -4.02
N LYS A 88 5.74 -9.85 -3.70
CA LYS A 88 4.59 -9.40 -4.50
C LYS A 88 4.91 -9.27 -5.98
N THR A 89 6.10 -8.77 -6.32
CA THR A 89 6.55 -8.57 -7.70
C THR A 89 6.45 -9.85 -8.52
N LEU A 90 6.85 -11.01 -7.99
CA LEU A 90 6.75 -12.28 -8.71
C LEU A 90 5.29 -12.68 -8.94
N ILE A 91 4.39 -12.43 -7.98
CA ILE A 91 2.95 -12.68 -8.15
C ILE A 91 2.36 -11.79 -9.26
N LEU A 92 2.75 -10.50 -9.30
CA LEU A 92 2.34 -9.58 -10.36
C LEU A 92 2.85 -10.03 -11.73
N LEU A 93 4.10 -10.48 -11.81
CA LEU A 93 4.73 -10.95 -13.05
C LEU A 93 4.11 -12.24 -13.57
N GLU A 94 3.82 -13.21 -12.69
CA GLU A 94 3.10 -14.43 -13.06
C GLU A 94 1.70 -14.12 -13.61
N PHE A 95 0.98 -13.23 -12.95
CA PHE A 95 -0.33 -12.77 -13.42
C PHE A 95 -0.23 -12.06 -14.78
N ALA A 96 0.73 -11.13 -14.93
CA ALA A 96 0.95 -10.40 -16.19
C ALA A 96 1.32 -11.34 -17.35
N LYS A 97 2.28 -12.26 -17.12
CA LYS A 97 2.70 -13.28 -18.08
C LYS A 97 1.52 -14.12 -18.57
N HIS A 98 0.72 -14.60 -17.61
CA HIS A 98 -0.42 -15.43 -17.95
C HIS A 98 -1.50 -14.65 -18.71
N ALA A 99 -1.87 -13.45 -18.24
CA ALA A 99 -2.85 -12.61 -18.90
C ALA A 99 -2.42 -12.22 -20.31
N ALA A 100 -1.15 -11.88 -20.52
CA ALA A 100 -0.58 -11.60 -21.84
C ALA A 100 -0.69 -12.80 -22.77
N GLY A 101 -0.30 -14.00 -22.29
CA GLY A 101 -0.35 -15.23 -23.09
C GLY A 101 -1.76 -15.66 -23.48
N VAL A 102 -2.76 -15.45 -22.61
CA VAL A 102 -4.16 -15.83 -22.86
C VAL A 102 -4.87 -14.85 -23.80
N THR A 103 -4.60 -13.55 -23.62
CA THR A 103 -5.31 -12.50 -24.37
C THR A 103 -4.64 -12.10 -25.65
N GLY A 104 -3.32 -12.31 -25.77
CA GLY A 104 -2.50 -11.73 -26.84
C GLY A 104 -2.39 -10.20 -26.79
N GLY A 105 -3.06 -9.55 -25.84
CA GLY A 105 -3.08 -8.10 -25.69
C GLY A 105 -1.97 -7.55 -24.79
N LYS A 106 -1.91 -6.24 -24.67
CA LYS A 106 -0.92 -5.55 -23.83
C LYS A 106 -1.36 -5.58 -22.36
N ILE A 107 -0.42 -5.84 -21.46
CA ILE A 107 -0.62 -5.78 -20.01
C ILE A 107 0.23 -4.66 -19.44
N LEU A 108 -0.40 -3.71 -18.74
CA LEU A 108 0.28 -2.57 -18.15
C LEU A 108 0.42 -2.74 -16.65
N ILE A 109 1.65 -2.74 -16.15
CA ILE A 109 1.98 -2.65 -14.73
C ILE A 109 2.27 -1.19 -14.40
N VAL A 110 1.51 -0.64 -13.46
CA VAL A 110 1.71 0.72 -12.94
C VAL A 110 2.31 0.61 -11.56
N ALA A 111 3.48 1.21 -11.37
CA ALA A 111 4.27 1.13 -10.15
C ALA A 111 4.78 2.52 -9.73
N PRO A 112 5.23 2.73 -8.49
CA PRO A 112 5.99 3.91 -8.13
C PRO A 112 7.25 4.05 -9.00
N LEU A 113 7.63 5.29 -9.37
CA LEU A 113 8.73 5.56 -10.30
C LEU A 113 10.01 4.77 -9.97
N MET A 114 10.37 4.71 -8.69
CA MET A 114 11.59 4.02 -8.22
C MET A 114 11.51 2.49 -8.35
N VAL A 115 10.30 1.92 -8.54
CA VAL A 115 10.08 0.48 -8.62
C VAL A 115 10.07 -0.02 -10.06
N VAL A 116 9.79 0.85 -11.04
CA VAL A 116 9.68 0.49 -12.47
C VAL A 116 10.91 -0.30 -12.95
N ARG A 117 12.11 0.25 -12.76
CA ARG A 117 13.36 -0.39 -13.17
C ARG A 117 13.59 -1.71 -12.41
N GLN A 118 13.36 -1.71 -11.10
CA GLN A 118 13.53 -2.91 -10.27
C GLN A 118 12.60 -4.04 -10.72
N THR A 119 11.33 -3.74 -11.07
CA THR A 119 10.37 -4.73 -11.57
C THR A 119 10.86 -5.37 -12.85
N ILE A 120 11.43 -4.59 -13.77
CA ILE A 120 11.99 -5.11 -15.04
C ILE A 120 13.24 -5.95 -14.79
N GLU A 121 14.18 -5.47 -13.97
CA GLU A 121 15.41 -6.21 -13.62
C GLU A 121 15.07 -7.54 -12.94
N GLU A 122 14.08 -7.55 -12.05
CA GLU A 122 13.60 -8.76 -11.37
C GLU A 122 12.94 -9.71 -12.37
N ALA A 123 12.13 -9.21 -13.30
CA ALA A 123 11.54 -10.02 -14.36
C ALA A 123 12.59 -10.69 -15.24
N LEU A 124 13.56 -9.94 -15.74
CA LEU A 124 14.64 -10.46 -16.60
C LEU A 124 15.54 -11.45 -15.83
N ARG A 125 15.75 -11.25 -14.55
CA ARG A 125 16.50 -12.18 -13.71
C ARG A 125 15.81 -13.53 -13.56
N TRP A 126 14.49 -13.56 -13.41
CA TRP A 126 13.75 -14.79 -13.12
C TRP A 126 13.24 -15.49 -14.36
N TYR A 127 12.84 -14.74 -15.40
CA TYR A 127 12.25 -15.31 -16.64
C TYR A 127 13.21 -15.35 -17.81
N GLY A 128 14.38 -14.72 -17.68
CA GLY A 128 15.41 -14.65 -18.75
C GLY A 128 15.31 -13.36 -19.58
N GLN A 129 16.36 -13.13 -20.39
CA GLN A 129 16.50 -11.88 -21.14
C GLN A 129 15.47 -11.72 -22.27
N ASP A 130 14.90 -12.83 -22.74
CA ASP A 130 13.90 -12.85 -23.81
C ASP A 130 12.47 -12.60 -23.28
N PHE A 131 12.31 -12.38 -21.99
CA PHE A 131 10.99 -12.10 -21.40
C PHE A 131 10.44 -10.77 -21.91
N SER A 132 9.23 -10.81 -22.51
CA SER A 132 8.62 -9.67 -23.21
C SER A 132 8.11 -8.59 -22.25
N ILE A 133 9.03 -7.91 -21.56
CA ILE A 133 8.76 -6.83 -20.62
C ILE A 133 9.64 -5.61 -20.91
N GLY A 134 9.10 -4.41 -20.74
CA GLY A 134 9.86 -3.17 -20.95
C GLY A 134 9.27 -1.95 -20.23
N ALA A 135 10.12 -0.93 -20.03
CA ALA A 135 9.67 0.35 -19.52
C ALA A 135 8.91 1.13 -20.60
N VAL A 136 7.74 1.67 -20.24
CA VAL A 136 6.93 2.49 -21.14
C VAL A 136 6.80 3.90 -20.51
N ARG A 137 7.42 4.90 -21.17
CA ARG A 137 7.33 6.29 -20.73
C ARG A 137 6.01 6.90 -21.18
N ALA A 138 5.61 8.02 -20.54
CA ALA A 138 4.39 8.74 -20.90
C ALA A 138 4.29 9.07 -22.40
N ALA A 139 5.40 9.51 -23.02
CA ALA A 139 5.46 9.83 -24.45
C ALA A 139 5.27 8.61 -25.36
N ASP A 140 5.63 7.43 -24.90
CA ASP A 140 5.65 6.20 -25.68
C ASP A 140 4.37 5.37 -25.52
N LEU A 141 3.49 5.70 -24.54
CA LEU A 141 2.29 4.94 -24.22
C LEU A 141 1.35 4.75 -25.40
N SER A 142 1.12 5.80 -26.21
CA SER A 142 0.22 5.72 -27.36
C SER A 142 0.74 4.76 -28.42
N TYR A 143 2.02 4.87 -28.77
CA TYR A 143 2.67 3.98 -29.69
C TYR A 143 2.65 2.54 -29.20
N TRP A 144 3.07 2.32 -27.95
CA TRP A 144 3.13 0.98 -27.36
C TRP A 144 1.77 0.28 -27.31
N LEU A 145 0.67 1.02 -26.95
CA LEU A 145 -0.68 0.45 -26.92
C LEU A 145 -1.24 0.11 -28.29
N GLN A 146 -0.82 0.83 -29.35
CA GLN A 146 -1.30 0.63 -30.71
C GLN A 146 -0.41 -0.31 -31.53
N SER A 147 0.83 -0.56 -31.07
CA SER A 147 1.78 -1.39 -31.79
C SER A 147 1.37 -2.87 -31.75
N GLU A 148 1.32 -3.47 -32.93
CA GLU A 148 1.18 -4.92 -33.15
C GLU A 148 2.54 -5.59 -33.37
N SER A 149 3.64 -4.83 -33.31
CA SER A 149 4.98 -5.34 -33.52
C SER A 149 5.37 -6.37 -32.48
N SER A 150 5.88 -7.53 -32.92
CA SER A 150 6.44 -8.55 -32.03
C SER A 150 7.76 -8.13 -31.37
N LEU A 151 8.35 -7.00 -31.80
CA LEU A 151 9.55 -6.40 -31.22
C LEU A 151 9.21 -5.57 -29.98
N ASP A 152 7.96 -5.13 -29.83
CA ASP A 152 7.54 -4.36 -28.68
C ASP A 152 7.12 -5.27 -27.53
N SER A 153 7.54 -4.92 -26.32
CA SER A 153 7.19 -5.68 -25.14
C SER A 153 5.67 -5.82 -24.96
N GLN A 154 5.21 -7.04 -24.67
CA GLN A 154 3.80 -7.32 -24.42
C GLN A 154 3.41 -6.85 -23.02
N ILE A 155 4.35 -6.85 -22.06
CA ILE A 155 4.17 -6.33 -20.70
C ILE A 155 4.91 -5.00 -20.61
N GLY A 156 4.15 -3.92 -20.41
CA GLY A 156 4.69 -2.59 -20.16
C GLY A 156 4.73 -2.28 -18.68
N VAL A 157 5.81 -1.66 -18.20
CA VAL A 157 5.91 -1.14 -16.84
C VAL A 157 6.05 0.37 -16.89
N THR A 158 5.17 1.09 -16.21
CA THR A 158 5.17 2.55 -16.17
C THR A 158 4.95 3.06 -14.74
N ASN A 159 5.06 4.37 -14.54
CA ASN A 159 4.77 4.97 -13.25
C ASN A 159 3.40 5.68 -13.24
N TYR A 160 2.89 5.95 -12.03
CA TYR A 160 1.58 6.59 -11.86
C TYR A 160 1.47 7.94 -12.57
N GLU A 161 2.51 8.77 -12.53
CA GLU A 161 2.49 10.10 -13.17
C GLU A 161 2.37 10.01 -14.69
N ALA A 162 2.90 8.96 -15.31
CA ALA A 162 2.82 8.75 -16.76
C ALA A 162 1.37 8.54 -17.26
N ILE A 163 0.48 8.07 -16.39
CA ILE A 163 -0.94 7.81 -16.72
C ILE A 163 -1.89 8.84 -16.10
N ARG A 164 -1.36 9.92 -15.55
CA ARG A 164 -2.15 10.94 -14.85
C ARG A 164 -3.25 11.54 -15.72
N GLU A 165 -2.92 11.83 -16.98
CA GLU A 165 -3.86 12.43 -17.94
C GLU A 165 -4.76 11.39 -18.64
N GLY A 166 -4.56 10.09 -18.36
CA GLY A 166 -5.32 9.00 -18.93
C GLY A 166 -4.44 8.02 -19.72
N LEU A 167 -5.08 7.05 -20.34
CA LEU A 167 -4.44 6.13 -21.29
C LEU A 167 -4.99 6.39 -22.69
N PRO A 168 -4.12 6.40 -23.71
CA PRO A 168 -4.57 6.41 -25.09
C PRO A 168 -5.40 5.16 -25.43
N GLN A 169 -6.20 5.25 -26.47
CA GLN A 169 -6.90 4.07 -27.02
C GLN A 169 -5.89 3.08 -27.59
N GLY A 170 -6.12 1.78 -27.36
CA GLY A 170 -5.27 0.71 -27.88
C GLY A 170 -5.65 -0.66 -27.33
N ASN A 171 -4.81 -1.64 -27.59
CA ASN A 171 -5.03 -3.05 -27.22
C ASN A 171 -4.60 -3.35 -25.77
N LEU A 172 -5.13 -2.63 -24.80
CA LEU A 172 -4.91 -2.91 -23.37
C LEU A 172 -5.86 -4.04 -22.93
N ALA A 173 -5.30 -5.17 -22.53
CA ALA A 173 -6.06 -6.31 -22.02
C ALA A 173 -6.07 -6.42 -20.50
N GLY A 174 -5.08 -5.84 -19.80
CA GLY A 174 -5.03 -5.88 -18.35
C GLY A 174 -4.26 -4.74 -17.72
N LEU A 175 -4.66 -4.40 -16.50
CA LEU A 175 -4.06 -3.33 -15.68
C LEU A 175 -3.71 -3.85 -14.30
N ILE A 176 -2.45 -3.70 -13.93
CA ILE A 176 -1.89 -4.15 -12.65
C ILE A 176 -1.38 -2.93 -11.90
N LEU A 177 -1.81 -2.77 -10.64
CA LEU A 177 -1.40 -1.68 -9.78
C LEU A 177 -0.46 -2.21 -8.68
N ASP A 178 0.83 -1.92 -8.82
CA ASP A 178 1.79 -2.12 -7.74
C ASP A 178 1.78 -0.90 -6.82
N GLU A 179 1.78 -1.11 -5.51
CA GLU A 179 1.47 -0.12 -4.48
C GLU A 179 0.10 0.55 -4.70
N SER A 180 -0.93 -0.29 -4.86
CA SER A 180 -2.32 0.13 -5.09
C SER A 180 -2.94 0.95 -3.95
N SER A 181 -2.20 1.25 -2.89
CA SER A 181 -2.55 2.26 -1.88
C SER A 181 -2.84 3.64 -2.46
N MET A 182 -2.43 3.91 -3.71
CA MET A 182 -2.85 5.08 -4.48
C MET A 182 -4.38 5.18 -4.65
N LEU A 183 -5.11 4.06 -4.53
CA LEU A 183 -6.57 4.00 -4.53
C LEU A 183 -7.22 4.46 -3.22
N LYS A 184 -6.48 4.60 -2.12
CA LYS A 184 -7.01 4.81 -0.75
C LYS A 184 -7.98 5.98 -0.58
N SER A 185 -7.81 7.06 -1.33
CA SER A 185 -8.69 8.22 -1.23
C SER A 185 -9.99 8.00 -2.02
N HIS A 186 -11.08 7.70 -1.32
CA HIS A 186 -12.36 7.38 -1.95
C HIS A 186 -13.00 8.52 -2.76
N TYR A 187 -12.56 9.77 -2.55
CA TYR A 187 -12.91 10.95 -3.38
C TYR A 187 -11.67 11.61 -4.01
N GLY A 188 -10.52 10.96 -3.98
CA GLY A 188 -9.29 11.50 -4.53
C GLY A 188 -9.24 11.36 -6.06
N ALA A 189 -8.59 12.32 -6.71
CA ALA A 189 -8.44 12.34 -8.17
C ALA A 189 -7.78 11.04 -8.71
N TRP A 190 -6.81 10.48 -7.99
CA TRP A 190 -6.16 9.22 -8.37
C TRP A 190 -7.09 8.02 -8.31
N GLY A 191 -7.91 7.89 -7.24
CA GLY A 191 -8.86 6.80 -7.12
C GLY A 191 -9.85 6.78 -8.29
N THR A 192 -10.45 7.93 -8.60
CA THR A 192 -11.37 8.07 -9.72
C THR A 192 -10.69 7.74 -11.04
N ARG A 193 -9.51 8.31 -11.30
CA ARG A 193 -8.76 8.08 -12.53
C ARG A 193 -8.40 6.60 -12.75
N LEU A 194 -7.87 5.93 -11.73
CA LEU A 194 -7.50 4.52 -11.85
C LEU A 194 -8.72 3.62 -12.07
N ILE A 195 -9.86 3.93 -11.44
CA ILE A 195 -11.10 3.21 -11.67
C ILE A 195 -11.56 3.38 -13.13
N GLU A 196 -11.53 4.61 -13.65
CA GLU A 196 -11.87 4.89 -15.06
C GLU A 196 -10.97 4.11 -16.02
N LEU A 197 -9.65 4.12 -15.81
CA LEU A 197 -8.69 3.40 -16.64
C LEU A 197 -8.88 1.88 -16.61
N GLY A 198 -9.37 1.34 -15.51
CA GLY A 198 -9.67 -0.08 -15.36
C GLY A 198 -11.04 -0.51 -15.88
N GLN A 199 -11.90 0.41 -16.35
CA GLN A 199 -13.23 0.04 -16.84
C GLN A 199 -13.17 -0.85 -18.07
N GLY A 200 -13.96 -1.92 -18.06
CA GLY A 200 -14.08 -2.85 -19.18
C GLY A 200 -12.92 -3.86 -19.30
N LEU A 201 -11.86 -3.74 -18.50
CA LEU A 201 -10.77 -4.72 -18.51
C LEU A 201 -11.15 -5.97 -17.72
N ASP A 202 -10.83 -7.14 -18.27
CA ASP A 202 -11.06 -8.43 -17.62
C ASP A 202 -9.92 -8.79 -16.65
N TRP A 203 -8.68 -8.36 -16.94
CA TRP A 203 -7.52 -8.69 -16.14
C TRP A 203 -7.09 -7.50 -15.28
N LYS A 204 -7.35 -7.58 -13.98
CA LYS A 204 -7.01 -6.51 -13.02
C LYS A 204 -6.39 -7.09 -11.77
N LEU A 205 -5.24 -6.55 -11.37
CA LEU A 205 -4.60 -6.95 -10.13
C LEU A 205 -4.17 -5.73 -9.34
N CYS A 206 -4.43 -5.75 -8.03
CA CYS A 206 -3.92 -4.78 -7.07
C CYS A 206 -2.90 -5.46 -6.16
N ALA A 207 -1.80 -4.79 -5.84
CA ALA A 207 -0.85 -5.24 -4.83
C ALA A 207 -0.41 -4.08 -3.93
N THR A 208 -0.42 -4.29 -2.63
CA THR A 208 0.13 -3.34 -1.65
C THR A 208 0.29 -4.00 -0.29
N GLY A 209 1.20 -3.47 0.55
CA GLY A 209 1.30 -3.83 1.96
C GLY A 209 0.35 -3.04 2.87
N THR A 210 -0.20 -1.93 2.38
CA THR A 210 -1.01 -0.99 3.16
C THR A 210 -2.29 -0.60 2.40
N PRO A 211 -3.26 -1.53 2.25
CA PRO A 211 -4.45 -1.27 1.44
C PRO A 211 -5.40 -0.21 2.05
N ALA A 212 -5.45 -0.11 3.38
CA ALA A 212 -6.32 0.81 4.11
C ALA A 212 -5.58 1.41 5.32
N PRO A 213 -4.54 2.24 5.09
CA PRO A 213 -3.65 2.69 6.15
C PRO A 213 -4.31 3.66 7.14
N ASN A 214 -5.38 4.34 6.76
CA ASN A 214 -6.06 5.30 7.62
C ASN A 214 -7.44 4.84 8.05
N ASP A 215 -8.22 4.21 7.17
CA ASP A 215 -9.56 3.76 7.48
C ASP A 215 -10.03 2.62 6.57
N ARG A 216 -10.89 1.74 7.08
CA ARG A 216 -11.51 0.63 6.34
C ARG A 216 -12.29 1.07 5.10
N ILE A 217 -12.78 2.30 5.06
CA ILE A 217 -13.46 2.88 3.89
C ILE A 217 -12.54 2.93 2.64
N GLU A 218 -11.23 2.92 2.83
CA GLU A 218 -10.25 2.96 1.74
C GLU A 218 -10.27 1.71 0.85
N PHE A 219 -10.87 0.60 1.31
CA PHE A 219 -11.13 -0.57 0.47
C PHE A 219 -12.18 -0.34 -0.63
N ALA A 220 -13.01 0.72 -0.51
CA ALA A 220 -14.09 0.97 -1.45
C ALA A 220 -13.59 1.16 -2.89
N ASN A 221 -12.51 1.92 -3.09
CA ASN A 221 -11.94 2.11 -4.42
C ASN A 221 -11.32 0.83 -4.98
N HIS A 222 -10.67 0.01 -4.16
CA HIS A 222 -10.20 -1.31 -4.60
C HIS A 222 -11.36 -2.20 -5.05
N ALA A 223 -12.47 -2.20 -4.29
CA ALA A 223 -13.66 -2.97 -4.66
C ALA A 223 -14.27 -2.49 -5.99
N VAL A 224 -14.33 -1.18 -6.23
CA VAL A 224 -14.84 -0.64 -7.49
C VAL A 224 -13.87 -0.89 -8.65
N PHE A 225 -12.57 -0.68 -8.45
CA PHE A 225 -11.55 -0.98 -9.46
C PHE A 225 -11.62 -2.44 -9.93
N LEU A 226 -11.83 -3.38 -9.00
CA LEU A 226 -11.93 -4.82 -9.27
C LEU A 226 -13.36 -5.28 -9.65
N ASP A 227 -14.27 -4.35 -9.96
CA ASP A 227 -15.68 -4.61 -10.32
C ASP A 227 -16.46 -5.42 -9.26
N ARG A 228 -16.13 -5.25 -7.98
CA ARG A 228 -16.83 -5.88 -6.86
C ARG A 228 -17.99 -5.03 -6.35
N ALA A 229 -17.99 -3.76 -6.68
CA ALA A 229 -19.08 -2.81 -6.50
C ALA A 229 -19.14 -1.90 -7.73
N LYS A 230 -20.32 -1.37 -8.05
CA LYS A 230 -20.47 -0.44 -9.16
C LYS A 230 -19.95 0.95 -8.83
N THR A 231 -20.14 1.37 -7.59
CA THR A 231 -19.71 2.67 -7.08
C THR A 231 -19.16 2.57 -5.66
N VAL A 232 -18.34 3.56 -5.30
CA VAL A 232 -17.83 3.72 -3.92
C VAL A 232 -18.98 3.82 -2.92
N ASN A 233 -20.01 4.60 -3.23
CA ASN A 233 -21.17 4.76 -2.37
C ASN A 233 -21.96 3.45 -2.17
N GLU A 234 -22.09 2.63 -3.19
CA GLU A 234 -22.71 1.29 -3.08
C GLU A 234 -21.96 0.40 -2.10
N PHE A 235 -20.62 0.37 -2.21
CA PHE A 235 -19.78 -0.40 -1.28
C PHE A 235 -19.90 0.13 0.13
N LEU A 236 -19.77 1.45 0.33
CA LEU A 236 -19.87 2.07 1.64
C LEU A 236 -21.25 1.84 2.26
N ALA A 237 -22.33 2.06 1.52
CA ALA A 237 -23.68 1.86 2.04
C ALA A 237 -23.97 0.39 2.43
N SER A 238 -23.27 -0.58 1.83
CA SER A 238 -23.42 -2.00 2.19
C SER A 238 -22.93 -2.29 3.58
N TYR A 239 -21.78 -1.73 3.98
CA TYR A 239 -21.09 -2.10 5.22
C TYR A 239 -21.00 -0.98 6.25
N PHE A 240 -21.12 0.28 5.84
CA PHE A 240 -20.91 1.45 6.68
C PHE A 240 -22.19 2.27 6.84
N ILE A 241 -22.24 3.09 7.89
CA ILE A 241 -23.27 4.09 8.13
C ILE A 241 -22.61 5.48 8.10
N ASN A 242 -23.21 6.40 7.37
CA ASN A 242 -22.74 7.79 7.36
C ASN A 242 -23.35 8.53 8.55
N ARG A 243 -22.51 9.01 9.48
CA ARG A 243 -22.93 9.73 10.68
C ARG A 243 -22.70 11.24 10.61
N GLY A 244 -22.20 11.76 9.49
CA GLY A 244 -21.89 13.17 9.33
C GLY A 244 -22.93 13.92 8.53
N GLU A 245 -23.52 14.99 9.08
CA GLU A 245 -24.38 15.90 8.32
C GLU A 245 -23.56 16.84 7.40
N THR A 246 -22.35 17.22 7.83
CA THR A 246 -21.48 18.18 7.11
C THR A 246 -20.17 17.59 6.60
N GLN A 247 -19.76 16.45 7.11
CA GLN A 247 -18.58 15.70 6.66
C GLN A 247 -18.95 14.24 6.52
N ASN A 248 -18.64 13.63 5.39
CA ASN A 248 -18.87 12.20 5.11
C ASN A 248 -18.08 11.32 6.11
N ARG A 249 -18.62 11.15 7.31
CA ARG A 249 -18.04 10.32 8.36
C ARG A 249 -18.68 8.95 8.32
N TRP A 250 -18.01 8.03 7.65
CA TRP A 250 -18.43 6.66 7.54
C TRP A 250 -17.90 5.82 8.70
N GLU A 251 -18.77 5.08 9.37
CA GLU A 251 -18.41 4.14 10.43
C GLU A 251 -18.92 2.76 10.06
N LEU A 252 -18.10 1.71 10.30
CA LEU A 252 -18.52 0.33 10.05
C LEU A 252 -19.71 -0.01 10.94
N LYS A 253 -20.78 -0.56 10.34
CA LYS A 253 -21.96 -1.02 11.10
C LYS A 253 -21.53 -2.11 12.08
N PRO A 254 -21.97 -2.11 13.35
CA PRO A 254 -21.55 -3.08 14.35
C PRO A 254 -21.70 -4.54 13.92
N HIS A 255 -22.77 -4.85 13.19
CA HIS A 255 -23.07 -6.19 12.68
C HIS A 255 -22.42 -6.52 11.34
N ALA A 256 -21.72 -5.57 10.71
CA ALA A 256 -21.14 -5.73 9.38
C ALA A 256 -19.67 -6.20 9.38
N LEU A 257 -19.01 -6.31 10.53
CA LEU A 257 -17.60 -6.62 10.62
C LEU A 257 -17.25 -7.94 9.91
N HIS A 258 -17.86 -9.05 10.29
CA HIS A 258 -17.65 -10.33 9.63
C HIS A 258 -18.10 -10.38 8.16
N PRO A 259 -19.30 -9.88 7.78
CA PRO A 259 -19.69 -9.77 6.38
C PRO A 259 -18.74 -8.93 5.53
N PHE A 260 -18.20 -7.85 6.10
CA PHE A 260 -17.22 -6.99 5.44
C PHE A 260 -15.94 -7.77 5.10
N TYR A 261 -15.31 -8.41 6.08
CA TYR A 261 -14.09 -9.18 5.85
C TYR A 261 -14.30 -10.41 4.97
N ARG A 262 -15.44 -11.09 5.08
CA ARG A 262 -15.80 -12.16 4.16
C ARG A 262 -15.94 -11.67 2.72
N SER A 263 -16.50 -10.48 2.53
CA SER A 263 -16.54 -9.86 1.19
C SER A 263 -15.14 -9.56 0.66
N LEU A 264 -14.24 -9.07 1.50
CA LEU A 264 -12.84 -8.85 1.09
C LEU A 264 -12.17 -10.18 0.71
N ALA A 265 -12.38 -11.24 1.47
CA ALA A 265 -11.80 -12.56 1.22
C ALA A 265 -12.21 -13.17 -0.14
N ASP A 266 -13.36 -12.78 -0.68
CA ASP A 266 -13.80 -13.25 -2.00
C ASP A 266 -12.90 -12.75 -3.15
N TRP A 267 -12.28 -11.59 -3.00
CA TRP A 267 -11.52 -10.95 -4.07
C TRP A 267 -10.13 -10.45 -3.68
N SER A 268 -9.69 -10.77 -2.47
CA SER A 268 -8.35 -10.39 -2.00
C SER A 268 -7.76 -11.44 -1.08
N ILE A 269 -6.47 -11.36 -0.83
CA ILE A 269 -5.78 -12.07 0.24
C ILE A 269 -4.98 -11.07 1.06
N PHE A 270 -4.96 -11.28 2.39
CA PHE A 270 -4.08 -10.56 3.32
C PHE A 270 -2.99 -11.54 3.76
N LEU A 271 -1.74 -11.12 3.69
CA LEU A 271 -0.61 -11.99 3.98
C LEU A 271 0.47 -11.22 4.74
N THR A 272 0.64 -11.53 6.01
CA THR A 272 1.76 -11.05 6.83
C THR A 272 2.81 -12.14 7.04
N ASN A 273 2.35 -13.38 7.25
CA ASN A 273 3.19 -14.55 7.37
C ASN A 273 2.55 -15.75 6.64
N PRO A 274 3.23 -16.37 5.65
CA PRO A 274 2.72 -17.54 4.94
C PRO A 274 2.35 -18.72 5.85
N ALA A 275 3.08 -18.94 6.95
CA ALA A 275 2.81 -20.01 7.89
C ALA A 275 1.43 -19.90 8.57
N THR A 276 0.86 -18.71 8.66
CA THR A 276 -0.51 -18.48 9.19
C THR A 276 -1.56 -19.24 8.38
N TYR A 277 -1.32 -19.44 7.08
CA TYR A 277 -2.20 -20.17 6.17
C TYR A 277 -1.81 -21.63 5.94
N GLY A 278 -0.76 -22.11 6.61
CA GLY A 278 -0.27 -23.47 6.46
C GLY A 278 0.75 -23.67 5.34
N TRP A 279 1.18 -22.61 4.67
CA TRP A 279 2.32 -22.66 3.75
C TRP A 279 3.64 -22.78 4.52
N ARG A 280 4.72 -23.13 3.83
CA ARG A 280 6.04 -23.20 4.44
C ARG A 280 6.44 -21.84 4.98
N ASP A 281 7.07 -21.83 6.16
CA ASP A 281 7.65 -20.61 6.72
C ASP A 281 8.97 -20.27 6.00
N ASN A 282 8.83 -19.60 4.86
CA ASN A 282 9.97 -19.08 4.10
C ASN A 282 10.43 -17.69 4.57
N VAL A 283 9.72 -17.12 5.53
CA VAL A 283 10.00 -15.77 6.05
C VAL A 283 10.90 -15.84 7.27
N GLY A 284 10.77 -16.93 8.05
CA GLY A 284 11.45 -17.08 9.33
C GLY A 284 10.96 -16.06 10.36
N THR A 285 11.61 -16.07 11.51
CA THR A 285 11.34 -15.07 12.55
C THR A 285 12.02 -13.77 12.20
N MET A 286 11.22 -12.76 11.84
CA MET A 286 11.74 -11.42 11.60
C MET A 286 12.28 -10.81 12.90
N PRO A 287 13.49 -10.19 12.88
CA PRO A 287 13.96 -9.45 14.02
C PRO A 287 12.99 -8.34 14.43
N PRO A 288 12.83 -8.06 15.74
CA PRO A 288 11.88 -7.09 16.22
C PRO A 288 12.24 -5.66 15.79
N ILE A 289 11.21 -4.86 15.60
CA ILE A 289 11.32 -3.40 15.50
C ILE A 289 11.13 -2.84 16.91
N ARG A 290 12.06 -2.01 17.35
CA ARG A 290 12.00 -1.31 18.63
C ARG A 290 11.80 0.17 18.37
N THR A 291 10.69 0.73 18.78
CA THR A 291 10.40 2.15 18.61
C THR A 291 10.70 2.91 19.88
N HIS A 292 11.51 3.95 19.76
CA HIS A 292 11.93 4.84 20.84
C HIS A 292 11.35 6.25 20.56
N ILE A 293 10.60 6.77 21.52
CA ILE A 293 10.11 8.15 21.49
C ILE A 293 11.03 8.97 22.38
N ASP A 294 11.82 9.82 21.78
CA ASP A 294 12.84 10.61 22.45
C ASP A 294 12.37 12.06 22.59
N HIS A 295 12.21 12.54 23.82
CA HIS A 295 11.76 13.89 24.08
C HIS A 295 12.90 14.90 23.86
N VAL A 296 12.61 15.97 23.11
CA VAL A 296 13.54 17.06 22.82
C VAL A 296 12.89 18.39 23.17
N ASP A 297 13.58 19.17 24.00
CA ASP A 297 13.07 20.48 24.44
C ASP A 297 12.96 21.48 23.27
N LEU A 298 11.90 22.28 23.31
CA LEU A 298 11.76 23.42 22.39
C LEU A 298 12.78 24.51 22.72
N THR A 299 13.30 25.16 21.67
CA THR A 299 14.06 26.40 21.82
C THR A 299 13.13 27.57 22.21
N PRO A 300 13.66 28.67 22.76
CA PRO A 300 12.88 29.89 23.02
C PRO A 300 12.17 30.42 21.76
N GLU A 301 12.84 30.36 20.60
CA GLU A 301 12.31 30.81 19.33
C GLU A 301 11.12 29.94 18.88
N GLN A 302 11.22 28.62 19.04
CA GLN A 302 10.11 27.71 18.76
C GLN A 302 8.91 27.97 19.65
N ARG A 303 9.12 28.20 20.95
CA ARG A 303 8.06 28.56 21.91
C ARG A 303 7.37 29.86 21.51
N SER A 304 8.15 30.90 21.19
CA SER A 304 7.61 32.18 20.74
C SER A 304 6.79 32.05 19.46
N ALA A 305 7.30 31.35 18.47
CA ALA A 305 6.60 31.11 17.19
C ALA A 305 5.29 30.32 17.39
N ALA A 306 5.30 29.32 18.26
CA ALA A 306 4.11 28.54 18.59
C ALA A 306 3.05 29.39 19.33
N GLN A 307 3.45 30.24 20.30
CA GLN A 307 2.57 31.16 21.00
C GLN A 307 1.93 32.20 20.08
N GLN A 308 2.70 32.77 19.15
CA GLN A 308 2.16 33.69 18.13
C GLN A 308 1.11 33.04 17.26
N LEU A 309 1.27 31.74 16.95
CA LEU A 309 0.32 31.00 16.13
C LEU A 309 -0.96 30.61 16.88
N THR A 310 -0.86 30.29 18.16
CA THR A 310 -1.97 29.74 18.96
C THR A 310 -2.70 30.79 19.79
N GLY A 311 -2.09 31.94 20.03
CA GLY A 311 -2.65 33.04 20.85
C GLY A 311 -2.78 32.72 22.32
N THR A 312 -2.33 31.54 22.78
CA THR A 312 -2.42 31.07 24.18
C THR A 312 -1.25 30.18 24.58
N LEU A 313 -1.08 29.98 25.87
CA LEU A 313 -0.16 28.98 26.42
C LEU A 313 -0.44 27.61 25.82
N ILE A 314 0.61 27.01 25.27
CA ILE A 314 0.62 25.83 24.41
C ILE A 314 -0.16 24.68 25.04
N THR A 315 -1.39 24.46 24.58
CA THR A 315 -2.05 23.16 24.67
C THR A 315 -2.23 22.63 23.25
N ALA A 316 -1.51 21.58 22.91
CA ALA A 316 -1.50 20.94 21.58
C ALA A 316 -2.88 20.39 21.12
N GLN A 317 -3.92 20.59 21.90
CA GLN A 317 -5.28 20.10 21.64
C GLN A 317 -6.18 21.09 20.88
N VAL A 318 -5.75 22.33 20.66
CA VAL A 318 -6.59 23.36 20.06
C VAL A 318 -6.07 23.75 18.68
N GLY A 319 -6.78 23.36 17.63
CA GLY A 319 -6.54 23.88 16.29
C GLY A 319 -7.00 22.93 15.16
N GLY A 320 -7.54 23.51 14.11
CA GLY A 320 -7.87 22.78 12.87
C GLY A 320 -6.61 22.19 12.20
N ILE A 321 -6.81 21.33 11.19
CA ILE A 321 -5.75 20.62 10.44
C ILE A 321 -4.62 21.55 9.98
N GLY A 322 -4.95 22.78 9.54
CA GLY A 322 -3.96 23.78 9.09
C GLY A 322 -3.05 24.29 10.21
N GLN A 323 -3.55 24.46 11.42
CA GLN A 323 -2.79 24.94 12.56
C GLN A 323 -1.84 23.85 13.09
N ARG A 324 -2.30 22.59 13.13
CA ARG A 324 -1.44 21.44 13.44
C ARG A 324 -0.27 21.34 12.45
N GLY A 325 -0.53 21.50 11.15
CA GLY A 325 0.53 21.49 10.13
C GLY A 325 1.60 22.56 10.37
N LYS A 326 1.20 23.76 10.78
CA LYS A 326 2.15 24.86 11.11
C LYS A 326 2.96 24.56 12.38
N LEU A 327 2.35 24.02 13.44
CA LEU A 327 3.06 23.58 14.64
C LEU A 327 4.11 22.51 14.34
N SER A 328 3.77 21.54 13.52
CA SER A 328 4.72 20.53 13.04
C SER A 328 5.89 21.13 12.23
N GLN A 329 5.66 22.22 11.47
CA GLN A 329 6.72 22.94 10.77
C GLN A 329 7.65 23.67 11.73
N ILE A 330 7.11 24.34 12.75
CA ILE A 330 7.88 25.02 13.81
C ILE A 330 8.76 23.99 14.53
N ALA A 331 8.19 22.87 14.95
CA ALA A 331 8.92 21.80 15.63
C ALA A 331 10.13 21.27 14.86
N LYS A 332 10.04 21.27 13.52
CA LYS A 332 11.09 20.80 12.59
C LYS A 332 12.03 21.91 12.07
N GLY A 333 11.91 23.12 12.62
CA GLY A 333 12.80 24.24 12.24
C GLY A 333 12.56 24.77 10.81
N LYS A 334 11.37 24.58 10.22
CA LYS A 334 11.06 25.13 8.90
C LYS A 334 11.11 26.66 8.92
N GLY A 335 11.68 27.26 7.87
CA GLY A 335 11.87 28.72 7.78
C GLY A 335 13.04 29.22 8.60
N GLY A 336 13.99 28.34 8.96
CA GLY A 336 15.21 28.73 9.69
C GLY A 336 15.02 28.88 11.21
N ILE A 337 13.88 28.47 11.76
CA ILE A 337 13.67 28.49 13.22
C ILE A 337 14.67 27.53 13.89
N PRO A 338 15.52 27.97 14.83
CA PRO A 338 16.43 27.09 15.54
C PRO A 338 15.69 25.98 16.26
N THR A 339 16.26 24.77 16.26
CA THR A 339 15.71 23.58 16.95
C THR A 339 16.82 22.75 17.56
N ASN A 340 16.58 22.11 18.69
CA ASN A 340 17.52 21.24 19.38
C ASN A 340 17.64 19.85 18.74
N LYS A 341 16.76 19.49 17.82
CA LYS A 341 16.72 18.16 17.20
C LYS A 341 18.02 17.77 16.47
N PRO A 342 18.67 18.64 15.66
CA PRO A 342 19.92 18.27 14.99
C PRO A 342 21.03 17.87 15.94
N ALA A 343 21.21 18.61 17.03
CA ALA A 343 22.21 18.27 18.06
C ALA A 343 21.88 16.95 18.77
N PHE A 344 20.60 16.71 19.11
CA PHE A 344 20.15 15.48 19.69
C PHE A 344 20.36 14.29 18.74
N ILE A 345 19.98 14.40 17.46
CA ILE A 345 20.19 13.36 16.45
C ILE A 345 21.68 13.06 16.27
N LYS A 346 22.53 14.09 16.30
CA LYS A 346 24.00 13.93 16.24
C LYS A 346 24.49 13.10 17.43
N SER A 347 24.07 13.40 18.64
CA SER A 347 24.46 12.65 19.83
C SER A 347 24.01 11.18 19.78
N LEU A 348 22.81 10.90 19.25
CA LEU A 348 22.34 9.54 19.01
C LEU A 348 23.27 8.80 18.04
N VAL A 349 23.51 9.35 16.85
CA VAL A 349 24.35 8.70 15.83
C VAL A 349 25.77 8.47 16.33
N ASP A 350 26.34 9.44 17.07
CA ASP A 350 27.67 9.31 17.67
C ASP A 350 27.76 8.20 18.73
N SER A 351 26.64 7.85 19.35
CA SER A 351 26.60 6.75 20.34
C SER A 351 26.70 5.34 19.71
N TRP A 352 26.51 5.21 18.37
CA TRP A 352 26.64 3.95 17.63
C TRP A 352 27.39 4.11 16.29
N PRO A 353 28.65 4.51 16.31
CA PRO A 353 29.41 4.95 15.11
C PRO A 353 29.55 3.86 14.03
N ASN A 354 29.39 2.58 14.40
CA ASN A 354 29.53 1.46 13.49
C ASN A 354 28.22 0.98 12.85
N GLU A 355 27.08 1.49 13.29
CA GLU A 355 25.77 1.09 12.77
C GLU A 355 25.37 1.95 11.57
N SER A 356 24.75 1.31 10.56
CA SER A 356 24.21 2.03 9.42
C SER A 356 22.89 2.69 9.81
N THR A 357 22.81 4.01 9.64
CA THR A 357 21.69 4.84 10.09
C THR A 357 21.01 5.56 8.93
N ILE A 358 19.68 5.53 8.88
CA ILE A 358 18.88 6.37 7.97
C ILE A 358 18.24 7.50 8.78
N ILE A 359 18.42 8.74 8.32
CA ILE A 359 17.73 9.91 8.87
C ILE A 359 16.64 10.34 7.88
N TRP A 360 15.39 10.19 8.31
CA TRP A 360 14.21 10.58 7.55
C TRP A 360 13.80 12.01 7.86
N CYS A 361 13.88 12.90 6.85
CA CYS A 361 13.46 14.29 6.90
C CYS A 361 12.14 14.49 6.13
N HIS A 362 11.40 15.55 6.43
CA HIS A 362 10.17 15.90 5.70
C HIS A 362 10.32 17.17 4.87
N TYR A 363 11.08 18.14 5.36
CA TYR A 363 11.27 19.44 4.71
C TYR A 363 12.67 19.57 4.13
N ASN A 364 12.84 20.47 3.14
CA ASN A 364 14.13 20.73 2.53
C ASN A 364 15.09 21.39 3.53
N ASP A 365 14.60 22.36 4.31
CA ASP A 365 15.40 23.07 5.32
C ASP A 365 15.93 22.12 6.41
N GLU A 366 15.09 21.17 6.82
CA GLU A 366 15.42 20.12 7.77
C GLU A 366 16.52 19.21 7.20
N GLN A 367 16.38 18.76 5.94
CA GLN A 367 17.38 17.94 5.24
C GLN A 367 18.70 18.69 5.10
N ALA A 368 18.68 19.96 4.65
CA ALA A 368 19.87 20.79 4.53
C ALA A 368 20.58 21.02 5.88
N THR A 369 19.83 21.08 6.97
CA THR A 369 20.41 21.17 8.31
C THR A 369 21.10 19.86 8.70
N MET A 370 20.49 18.71 8.43
CA MET A 370 21.12 17.41 8.68
C MET A 370 22.40 17.21 7.82
N GLU A 371 22.39 17.65 6.56
CA GLU A 371 23.58 17.60 5.69
C GLU A 371 24.76 18.39 6.27
N ARG A 372 24.51 19.55 6.90
CA ARG A 372 25.55 20.32 7.61
C ARG A 372 26.05 19.62 8.88
N VAL A 373 25.16 18.92 9.58
CA VAL A 373 25.52 18.19 10.82
C VAL A 373 26.29 16.91 10.53
N PHE A 374 26.02 16.29 9.38
CA PHE A 374 26.63 15.03 8.94
C PHE A 374 27.30 15.20 7.56
N PRO A 375 28.45 15.87 7.48
CA PRO A 375 29.10 16.17 6.19
C PRO A 375 29.53 14.92 5.40
N ASP A 376 29.78 13.80 6.09
CA ASP A 376 30.17 12.52 5.48
C ASP A 376 28.98 11.64 5.09
N ALA A 377 27.76 12.11 5.34
CA ALA A 377 26.54 11.36 4.97
C ALA A 377 26.24 11.46 3.48
N VAL A 378 25.70 10.41 2.91
CA VAL A 378 25.07 10.49 1.59
C VAL A 378 23.65 11.04 1.73
N SER A 379 23.29 11.95 0.84
CA SER A 379 21.96 12.59 0.87
C SER A 379 21.24 12.44 -0.46
N VAL A 380 19.93 12.13 -0.38
CA VAL A 380 19.07 11.99 -1.56
C VAL A 380 17.82 12.85 -1.39
N SER A 381 17.65 13.80 -2.29
CA SER A 381 16.52 14.73 -2.36
C SER A 381 15.71 14.52 -3.65
N GLY A 382 14.59 15.25 -3.78
CA GLY A 382 13.79 15.23 -5.01
C GLY A 382 14.51 15.78 -6.25
N SER A 383 15.47 16.66 -6.06
CA SER A 383 16.30 17.25 -7.13
C SER A 383 17.57 16.46 -7.47
N THR A 384 17.88 15.40 -6.70
CA THR A 384 19.06 14.55 -6.95
C THR A 384 18.88 13.79 -8.25
N LYS A 385 19.87 13.89 -9.16
CA LYS A 385 19.85 13.17 -10.44
C LYS A 385 19.87 11.66 -10.24
N GLU A 386 19.31 10.92 -11.20
CA GLU A 386 19.15 9.45 -11.11
C GLU A 386 20.48 8.74 -10.84
N SER A 387 21.56 9.12 -11.56
CA SER A 387 22.89 8.51 -11.38
C SER A 387 23.49 8.78 -10.00
N GLU A 388 23.34 10.00 -9.48
CA GLU A 388 23.82 10.39 -8.16
C GLU A 388 23.01 9.69 -7.05
N ARG A 389 21.70 9.55 -7.25
CA ARG A 389 20.81 8.82 -6.35
C ARG A 389 21.19 7.35 -6.26
N GLN A 390 21.41 6.71 -7.39
CA GLN A 390 21.84 5.31 -7.44
C GLN A 390 23.19 5.14 -6.71
N LYS A 391 24.17 5.99 -6.99
CA LYS A 391 25.46 5.97 -6.31
C LYS A 391 25.31 6.11 -4.80
N ALA A 392 24.53 7.09 -4.31
CA ALA A 392 24.31 7.30 -2.88
C ALA A 392 23.68 6.08 -2.19
N VAL A 393 22.70 5.44 -2.85
CA VAL A 393 22.07 4.21 -2.35
C VAL A 393 23.08 3.06 -2.33
N ASP A 394 23.89 2.89 -3.37
CA ASP A 394 24.91 1.83 -3.45
C ASP A 394 26.04 2.05 -2.44
N ASP A 395 26.45 3.30 -2.20
CA ASP A 395 27.43 3.64 -1.17
C ASP A 395 26.92 3.31 0.24
N PHE A 396 25.63 3.58 0.51
CA PHE A 396 25.01 3.20 1.78
C PHE A 396 24.85 1.67 1.90
N ARG A 397 24.36 1.00 0.86
CA ARG A 397 24.15 -0.47 0.86
C ARG A 397 25.43 -1.27 0.99
N SER A 398 26.54 -0.76 0.47
CA SER A 398 27.87 -1.38 0.62
C SER A 398 28.56 -1.04 1.95
N GLY A 399 27.96 -0.17 2.77
CA GLY A 399 28.53 0.27 4.05
C GLY A 399 29.67 1.29 3.91
N ARG A 400 29.95 1.80 2.69
CA ARG A 400 30.90 2.92 2.47
C ARG A 400 30.42 4.20 3.13
N ALA A 401 29.12 4.48 3.02
CA ALA A 401 28.48 5.55 3.79
C ALA A 401 27.70 4.93 4.97
N LYS A 402 27.90 5.45 6.16
CA LYS A 402 27.24 4.98 7.38
C LYS A 402 25.90 5.69 7.62
N VAL A 403 25.73 6.91 7.13
CA VAL A 403 24.54 7.72 7.30
C VAL A 403 23.93 8.05 5.94
N LEU A 404 22.64 7.81 5.81
CA LEU A 404 21.83 8.20 4.65
C LEU A 404 20.76 9.20 5.10
N ILE A 405 20.74 10.39 4.49
CA ILE A 405 19.74 11.43 4.75
C ILE A 405 18.77 11.48 3.57
N THR A 406 17.48 11.36 3.83
CA THR A 406 16.47 11.37 2.75
C THR A 406 15.07 11.64 3.29
N LYS A 407 14.08 11.53 2.42
CA LYS A 407 12.64 11.68 2.76
C LYS A 407 11.87 10.40 2.49
N PRO A 408 10.87 10.05 3.32
CA PRO A 408 10.03 8.87 3.08
C PRO A 408 9.40 8.84 1.69
N LYS A 409 8.99 10.00 1.16
CA LYS A 409 8.43 10.11 -0.20
C LYS A 409 9.42 9.80 -1.33
N ILE A 410 10.73 9.90 -1.07
CA ILE A 410 11.76 9.71 -2.10
C ILE A 410 12.27 8.28 -2.09
N LEU A 411 12.71 7.79 -0.94
CA LEU A 411 13.27 6.44 -0.80
C LEU A 411 12.40 5.48 0.03
N GLY A 412 11.23 5.92 0.48
CA GLY A 412 10.28 5.07 1.22
C GLY A 412 9.61 4.00 0.37
N PHE A 413 9.83 3.95 -0.96
CA PHE A 413 9.23 2.97 -1.87
C PHE A 413 10.30 2.13 -2.58
N GLY A 414 10.10 0.83 -2.64
CA GLY A 414 10.79 -0.11 -3.54
C GLY A 414 12.19 -0.57 -3.13
N LEU A 415 12.99 0.22 -2.45
CA LEU A 415 14.40 -0.09 -2.17
C LEU A 415 14.57 -1.08 -1.00
N ASN A 416 15.61 -1.92 -1.10
CA ASN A 416 16.07 -2.77 -0.02
C ASN A 416 17.24 -2.10 0.72
N LEU A 417 17.03 -1.77 2.00
CA LEU A 417 18.01 -1.10 2.86
C LEU A 417 18.24 -1.91 4.16
N GLN A 418 18.29 -3.23 4.08
CA GLN A 418 18.45 -4.15 5.22
C GLN A 418 19.76 -3.98 5.99
N ILE A 419 20.77 -3.36 5.40
CA ILE A 419 22.00 -3.02 6.12
C ILE A 419 21.75 -2.02 7.27
N CYS A 420 20.66 -1.24 7.17
CA CYS A 420 20.30 -0.27 8.17
C CYS A 420 19.71 -0.93 9.41
N THR A 421 20.31 -0.69 10.56
CA THR A 421 19.86 -1.17 11.87
C THR A 421 19.30 -0.05 12.74
N ARG A 422 19.47 1.20 12.32
CA ARG A 422 19.02 2.40 13.02
C ARG A 422 18.27 3.32 12.07
N GLN A 423 17.04 3.66 12.41
CA GLN A 423 16.31 4.70 11.70
C GLN A 423 15.96 5.84 12.64
N ILE A 424 16.13 7.06 12.19
CA ILE A 424 15.76 8.26 12.95
C ILE A 424 14.78 9.07 12.11
N PHE A 425 13.58 9.25 12.62
CA PHE A 425 12.60 10.17 12.04
C PHE A 425 12.77 11.53 12.71
N SER A 426 13.41 12.48 12.05
CA SER A 426 13.61 13.84 12.57
C SER A 426 12.28 14.53 12.95
N GLY A 427 11.19 14.03 12.42
CA GLY A 427 9.81 14.28 12.86
C GLY A 427 8.82 13.44 12.07
N ILE A 428 7.69 13.11 12.68
CA ILE A 428 6.63 12.34 12.04
C ILE A 428 5.57 13.30 11.48
N LYS A 429 5.00 12.96 10.32
CA LYS A 429 3.73 13.47 9.83
C LYS A 429 2.59 12.55 10.25
N ASP A 430 1.36 13.04 10.11
CA ASP A 430 0.14 12.28 10.41
C ASP A 430 -0.19 11.19 9.36
N SER A 431 0.87 10.57 8.77
CA SER A 431 0.77 9.51 7.78
C SER A 431 1.43 8.23 8.29
N TYR A 432 0.60 7.31 8.77
CA TYR A 432 1.05 5.97 9.16
C TYR A 432 1.72 5.23 8.00
N GLU A 433 1.17 5.35 6.79
CA GLU A 433 1.70 4.67 5.60
C GLU A 433 3.14 5.09 5.28
N GLU A 434 3.43 6.42 5.24
CA GLU A 434 4.79 6.91 4.99
C GLU A 434 5.78 6.38 6.05
N PHE A 435 5.36 6.37 7.32
CA PHE A 435 6.14 5.82 8.43
C PHE A 435 6.38 4.31 8.27
N TYR A 436 5.32 3.55 8.10
CA TYR A 436 5.37 2.09 7.95
C TYR A 436 6.24 1.66 6.78
N GLN A 437 6.04 2.23 5.61
CA GLN A 437 6.81 1.91 4.42
C GLN A 437 8.30 2.26 4.57
N ALA A 438 8.64 3.39 5.20
CA ALA A 438 10.01 3.76 5.50
C ALA A 438 10.68 2.76 6.47
N VAL A 439 9.98 2.37 7.53
CA VAL A 439 10.47 1.36 8.50
C VAL A 439 10.71 0.02 7.81
N LYS A 440 9.79 -0.41 6.95
CA LYS A 440 9.87 -1.69 6.21
C LYS A 440 10.93 -1.70 5.09
N ARG A 441 11.67 -0.61 4.85
CA ARG A 441 12.86 -0.64 3.97
C ARG A 441 14.02 -1.39 4.62
N SER A 442 14.13 -1.33 5.92
CA SER A 442 15.19 -1.98 6.70
C SER A 442 14.76 -3.30 7.34
N ASN A 443 13.52 -3.39 7.82
CA ASN A 443 12.97 -4.61 8.40
C ASN A 443 12.22 -5.42 7.33
N ARG A 444 12.94 -6.34 6.69
CA ARG A 444 12.42 -7.18 5.59
C ARG A 444 12.87 -8.64 5.77
N VAL A 445 12.26 -9.54 5.00
CA VAL A 445 12.70 -10.94 4.92
C VAL A 445 14.19 -11.01 4.61
N GLY A 446 14.95 -11.73 5.44
CA GLY A 446 16.41 -11.80 5.39
C GLY A 446 17.13 -10.80 6.29
N SER A 447 16.43 -9.95 7.04
CA SER A 447 17.05 -9.15 8.11
C SER A 447 17.49 -10.06 9.25
N THR A 448 18.70 -9.84 9.77
CA THR A 448 19.31 -10.67 10.83
C THR A 448 19.45 -9.95 12.17
N LYS A 449 19.31 -8.63 12.18
CA LYS A 449 19.45 -7.79 13.37
C LYS A 449 18.15 -7.02 13.66
N PRO A 450 17.84 -6.75 14.94
CA PRO A 450 16.75 -5.82 15.30
C PRO A 450 16.92 -4.45 14.65
N LEU A 451 15.80 -3.81 14.36
CA LEU A 451 15.77 -2.44 13.89
C LEU A 451 15.33 -1.52 15.02
N ASP A 452 16.17 -0.58 15.42
CA ASP A 452 15.80 0.47 16.36
C ASP A 452 15.36 1.73 15.58
N VAL A 453 14.16 2.19 15.88
CA VAL A 453 13.52 3.35 15.25
C VAL A 453 13.39 4.45 16.29
N HIS A 454 14.13 5.53 16.12
CA HIS A 454 14.10 6.69 17.00
C HIS A 454 13.25 7.80 16.44
N ILE A 455 12.43 8.39 17.29
CA ILE A 455 11.50 9.46 16.94
C ILE A 455 11.72 10.61 17.92
N PRO A 456 12.66 11.52 17.64
CA PRO A 456 12.85 12.74 18.43
C PRO A 456 11.61 13.64 18.30
N VAL A 457 10.90 13.85 19.43
CA VAL A 457 9.67 14.62 19.46
C VAL A 457 9.77 15.81 20.41
N THR A 458 9.22 16.92 19.97
CA THR A 458 8.95 18.05 20.86
C THR A 458 7.51 18.00 21.34
N GLU A 459 7.16 18.76 22.39
CA GLU A 459 5.78 18.86 22.91
C GLU A 459 4.75 19.24 21.83
N LEU A 460 5.17 19.93 20.76
CA LEU A 460 4.32 20.31 19.61
C LEU A 460 3.97 19.13 18.70
N GLU A 461 4.69 18.02 18.80
CA GLU A 461 4.54 16.87 17.91
C GLU A 461 3.92 15.65 18.57
N VAL A 462 3.81 15.62 19.90
CA VAL A 462 3.24 14.50 20.64
C VAL A 462 1.89 14.01 20.06
N PRO A 463 0.92 14.89 19.74
CA PRO A 463 -0.36 14.43 19.19
C PRO A 463 -0.25 13.75 17.82
N PHE A 464 0.77 14.08 17.02
CA PHE A 464 1.00 13.41 15.72
C PHE A 464 1.54 12.00 15.92
N VAL A 465 2.50 11.85 16.83
CA VAL A 465 3.10 10.55 17.14
C VAL A 465 2.05 9.61 17.73
N GLU A 466 1.27 10.07 18.72
CA GLU A 466 0.17 9.30 19.30
C GLU A 466 -0.85 8.86 18.24
N ASN A 467 -1.19 9.74 17.28
CA ASN A 467 -2.12 9.40 16.23
C ASN A 467 -1.56 8.35 15.26
N VAL A 468 -0.26 8.44 14.91
CA VAL A 468 0.40 7.45 14.04
C VAL A 468 0.49 6.10 14.75
N LEU A 469 0.87 6.06 16.03
CA LEU A 469 0.95 4.82 16.80
C LEU A 469 -0.44 4.17 16.97
N ARG A 470 -1.47 4.96 17.28
CA ARG A 470 -2.86 4.45 17.36
C ARG A 470 -3.35 3.89 16.02
N LYS A 471 -2.94 4.50 14.88
CA LYS A 471 -3.23 3.95 13.56
C LYS A 471 -2.49 2.64 13.34
N ALA A 472 -1.24 2.52 13.80
CA ALA A 472 -0.46 1.30 13.74
C ALA A 472 -1.14 0.15 14.48
N ASP A 473 -1.53 0.38 15.74
CA ASP A 473 -2.21 -0.63 16.57
C ASP A 473 -3.54 -1.08 15.93
N ARG A 474 -4.28 -0.15 15.34
CA ARG A 474 -5.53 -0.47 14.66
C ARG A 474 -5.30 -1.31 13.41
N VAL A 475 -4.34 -0.95 12.56
CA VAL A 475 -4.01 -1.71 11.34
C VAL A 475 -3.54 -3.11 11.69
N GLU A 476 -2.75 -3.27 12.75
CA GLU A 476 -2.31 -4.58 13.23
C GLU A 476 -3.49 -5.43 13.73
N ALA A 477 -4.39 -4.86 14.52
CA ALA A 477 -5.59 -5.54 15.00
C ALA A 477 -6.50 -5.95 13.83
N ASP A 478 -6.74 -5.05 12.89
CA ASP A 478 -7.53 -5.31 11.69
C ASP A 478 -6.92 -6.44 10.84
N THR A 479 -5.60 -6.43 10.68
CA THR A 479 -4.87 -7.46 9.90
C THR A 479 -5.01 -8.84 10.54
N ARG A 480 -4.85 -8.95 11.87
CA ARG A 480 -5.03 -10.22 12.59
C ARG A 480 -6.45 -10.78 12.47
N GLU A 481 -7.45 -9.92 12.55
CA GLU A 481 -8.85 -10.34 12.39
C GLU A 481 -9.14 -10.77 10.96
N GLN A 482 -8.64 -10.05 9.98
CA GLN A 482 -8.72 -10.41 8.57
C GLN A 482 -8.10 -11.77 8.31
N GLU A 483 -6.86 -12.00 8.70
CA GLU A 483 -6.17 -13.28 8.51
C GLU A 483 -6.93 -14.44 9.18
N THR A 484 -7.54 -14.22 10.34
CA THR A 484 -8.36 -15.22 11.02
C THR A 484 -9.57 -15.60 10.18
N ILE A 485 -10.34 -14.63 9.68
CA ILE A 485 -11.53 -14.87 8.86
C ILE A 485 -11.15 -15.52 7.53
N PHE A 486 -10.07 -15.08 6.89
CA PHE A 486 -9.58 -15.70 5.65
C PHE A 486 -9.22 -17.16 5.84
N ARG A 487 -8.52 -17.49 6.93
CA ARG A 487 -8.17 -18.87 7.26
C ARG A 487 -9.40 -19.77 7.49
N GLU A 488 -10.44 -19.22 8.11
CA GLU A 488 -11.70 -19.95 8.29
C GLU A 488 -12.41 -20.23 6.97
N MET A 489 -12.29 -19.34 5.99
CA MET A 489 -12.92 -19.49 4.67
C MET A 489 -12.12 -20.38 3.72
N SER A 490 -10.83 -20.55 3.94
CA SER A 490 -9.93 -21.38 3.13
C SER A 490 -9.97 -22.87 3.54
N ARG A 491 -10.63 -23.19 4.66
CA ARG A 491 -10.93 -24.54 5.12
C ARG A 491 -12.30 -24.99 4.61
#